data_33123d3d2edd134d526d77292925aac3
#
_entry.id   33123d3d2edd134d526d77292925aac3
#
_cell.length_a   1.000
_cell.length_b   1.000
_cell.length_c   1.000
_cell.angle_alpha   90.00
_cell.angle_beta   90.00
_cell.angle_gamma   90.00
#
_symmetry.space_group_name_H-M   'P 1'
#
loop_
_entity.id
_entity.type
_entity.pdbx_description
1 polymer ?
#
loop_
_entity_poly.entity_id
_entity_poly.type
_entity_poly.pdbx_seq_one_letter_code
_entity_poly.pdbx_strand_id
1 'polypeptide(L)'
;MTPGHTLGTLSTLLPVRDGNQRHVAAYWGGTAFNWVTNRAGYITPERPDRFWFDKYIASTERFRGLARAAKADVILSNHTDFDGSKVKLPALATRAPGAPHPYVVGADSIDRYLTVAGECAKAGRLRAVN
;
A
#
# COMPACT_ATOMS: atom_id res chain seq x y z
N MET A 1 0.12 -7.03 10.83
CA MET A 1 0.16 -5.59 11.15
C MET A 1 1.25 -4.90 10.36
N THR A 2 0.99 -3.69 9.88
CA THR A 2 1.91 -2.83 9.13
C THR A 2 1.83 -1.40 9.69
N PRO A 3 2.33 -1.19 10.93
CA PRO A 3 2.27 0.12 11.58
C PRO A 3 3.05 1.17 10.79
N GLY A 4 2.60 2.41 10.88
CA GLY A 4 3.18 3.56 10.20
C GLY A 4 2.13 4.61 9.93
N HIS A 5 1.17 4.36 9.04
CA HIS A 5 0.02 5.24 8.85
C HIS A 5 -0.74 5.50 10.17
N THR A 6 -0.96 4.46 10.94
CA THR A 6 -1.27 4.44 12.38
C THR A 6 -0.54 3.25 13.02
N LEU A 7 -0.53 3.15 14.35
CA LEU A 7 0.05 1.98 15.02
C LEU A 7 -0.77 0.71 14.81
N GLY A 8 -2.08 0.85 14.61
CA GLY A 8 -3.01 -0.26 14.37
C GLY A 8 -3.20 -0.64 12.90
N THR A 9 -2.48 -0.03 11.98
CA THR A 9 -2.63 -0.30 10.54
C THR A 9 -2.42 -1.77 10.22
N LEU A 10 -3.35 -2.32 9.43
CA LEU A 10 -3.29 -3.67 8.89
C LEU A 10 -3.15 -3.62 7.37
N SER A 11 -2.33 -4.52 6.84
CA SER A 11 -2.31 -4.87 5.42
C SER A 11 -2.55 -6.36 5.30
N THR A 12 -3.15 -6.82 4.22
CA THR A 12 -3.50 -8.22 4.05
C THR A 12 -3.28 -8.69 2.62
N LEU A 13 -3.08 -10.01 2.48
CA LEU A 13 -3.07 -10.69 1.19
C LEU A 13 -4.34 -11.51 1.11
N LEU A 14 -5.11 -11.30 0.04
CA LEU A 14 -6.41 -11.91 -0.17
C LEU A 14 -6.36 -12.78 -1.43
N PRO A 15 -6.60 -14.09 -1.34
CA PRO A 15 -6.89 -14.90 -2.51
C PRO A 15 -8.19 -14.41 -3.16
N VAL A 16 -8.12 -14.07 -4.44
CA VAL A 16 -9.27 -13.58 -5.22
C VAL A 16 -9.38 -14.33 -6.55
N ARG A 17 -10.47 -14.14 -7.26
CA ARG A 17 -10.69 -14.79 -8.56
C ARG A 17 -11.31 -13.83 -9.56
N ASP A 18 -10.95 -14.02 -10.83
CA ASP A 18 -11.65 -13.51 -11.99
C ASP A 18 -12.13 -14.71 -12.81
N GLY A 19 -13.40 -15.09 -12.63
CA GLY A 19 -13.90 -16.35 -13.14
C GLY A 19 -13.09 -17.54 -12.58
N ASN A 20 -12.45 -18.30 -13.47
CA ASN A 20 -11.59 -19.43 -13.10
C ASN A 20 -10.13 -19.06 -12.82
N GLN A 21 -9.72 -17.84 -13.13
CA GLN A 21 -8.35 -17.37 -12.88
C GLN A 21 -8.16 -17.02 -11.41
N ARG A 22 -7.05 -17.49 -10.83
CA ARG A 22 -6.68 -17.20 -9.44
C ARG A 22 -5.69 -16.05 -9.41
N HIS A 23 -5.93 -15.13 -8.49
CA HIS A 23 -5.08 -13.96 -8.22
C HIS A 23 -4.86 -13.80 -6.72
N VAL A 24 -3.90 -12.98 -6.35
CA VAL A 24 -3.69 -12.56 -4.97
C VAL A 24 -3.72 -11.03 -4.92
N ALA A 25 -4.64 -10.50 -4.14
CA ALA A 25 -4.71 -9.07 -3.90
C ALA A 25 -3.83 -8.69 -2.70
N ALA A 26 -2.94 -7.74 -2.92
CA ALA A 26 -2.19 -7.05 -1.88
C ALA A 26 -2.99 -5.80 -1.46
N TYR A 27 -3.65 -5.86 -0.31
CA TYR A 27 -4.30 -4.72 0.31
C TYR A 27 -3.32 -3.99 1.21
N TRP A 28 -2.88 -2.81 0.80
CA TRP A 28 -2.01 -1.95 1.60
C TRP A 28 -2.83 -0.98 2.45
N GLY A 29 -2.73 -1.10 3.77
CA GLY A 29 -3.61 -0.44 4.72
C GLY A 29 -3.38 1.05 4.93
N GLY A 30 -2.29 1.62 4.47
CA GLY A 30 -2.05 3.04 4.70
C GLY A 30 -0.91 3.63 3.89
N THR A 31 -1.24 4.37 2.84
CA THR A 31 -0.26 5.01 1.95
C THR A 31 0.18 6.38 2.47
N ALA A 32 -0.73 7.16 3.07
CA ALA A 32 -0.46 8.51 3.52
C ALA A 32 0.38 8.56 4.82
N PHE A 33 1.21 9.59 4.93
CA PHE A 33 2.00 9.90 6.12
C PHE A 33 1.21 10.83 7.05
N ASN A 34 0.27 10.26 7.82
CA ASN A 34 -0.63 11.05 8.65
C ASN A 34 0.10 11.94 9.67
N TRP A 35 1.23 11.50 10.20
CA TRP A 35 2.04 12.28 11.14
C TRP A 35 2.67 13.53 10.51
N VAL A 36 2.76 13.58 9.17
CA VAL A 36 3.25 14.77 8.46
C VAL A 36 2.14 15.80 8.33
N THR A 37 0.92 15.37 8.04
CA THR A 37 -0.24 16.25 7.80
C THR A 37 -1.02 16.60 9.05
N ASN A 38 -1.03 15.72 10.06
CA ASN A 38 -1.70 15.91 11.36
C ASN A 38 -0.72 15.73 12.53
N ARG A 39 0.26 16.62 12.63
CA ARG A 39 1.34 16.52 13.63
C ARG A 39 0.80 16.43 15.05
N ALA A 40 -0.17 17.26 15.41
CA ALA A 40 -0.73 17.33 16.76
C ALA A 40 -1.33 16.00 17.25
N GLY A 41 -1.87 15.17 16.34
CA GLY A 41 -2.44 13.88 16.67
C GLY A 41 -1.43 12.72 16.72
N TYR A 42 -0.19 12.94 16.27
CA TYR A 42 0.80 11.88 16.10
C TYR A 42 2.13 12.12 16.79
N ILE A 43 2.62 13.37 16.83
CA ILE A 43 3.97 13.67 17.30
C ILE A 43 3.94 13.95 18.80
N THR A 44 4.74 13.19 19.53
CA THR A 44 5.01 13.37 20.96
C THR A 44 6.53 13.25 21.21
N PRO A 45 7.03 13.62 22.41
CA PRO A 45 8.44 13.39 22.74
C PRO A 45 8.90 11.93 22.55
N GLU A 46 8.01 10.96 22.87
CA GLU A 46 8.29 9.52 22.74
C GLU A 46 8.08 8.99 21.30
N ARG A 47 7.38 9.75 20.46
CA ARG A 47 7.03 9.38 19.08
C ARG A 47 7.29 10.54 18.13
N PRO A 48 8.56 10.96 17.97
CA PRO A 48 8.94 12.00 17.00
C PRO A 48 8.72 11.51 15.56
N ASP A 49 8.87 12.40 14.57
CA ASP A 49 8.73 12.06 13.14
C ASP A 49 9.50 10.81 12.75
N ARG A 50 10.73 10.69 13.25
CA ARG A 50 11.61 9.55 12.96
C ARG A 50 11.00 8.21 13.38
N PHE A 51 10.34 8.16 14.53
CA PHE A 51 9.64 6.95 15.01
C PHE A 51 8.61 6.45 13.95
N TRP A 52 7.84 7.36 13.39
CA TRP A 52 6.80 7.01 12.43
C TRP A 52 7.39 6.59 11.08
N PHE A 53 8.39 7.33 10.59
CA PHE A 53 9.09 6.95 9.36
C PHE A 53 9.74 5.58 9.47
N ASP A 54 10.43 5.27 10.58
CA ASP A 54 11.08 3.97 10.80
C ASP A 54 10.04 2.83 10.81
N LYS A 55 8.88 3.03 11.47
CA LYS A 55 7.78 2.06 11.47
C LYS A 55 7.23 1.82 10.05
N TYR A 56 7.02 2.89 9.31
CA TYR A 56 6.48 2.82 7.95
C TYR A 56 7.46 2.12 7.00
N ILE A 57 8.73 2.46 7.04
CA ILE A 57 9.79 1.82 6.23
C ILE A 57 9.82 0.31 6.49
N ALA A 58 9.92 -0.09 7.75
CA ALA A 58 9.93 -1.51 8.12
C ALA A 58 8.66 -2.25 7.65
N SER A 59 7.50 -1.59 7.72
CA SER A 59 6.23 -2.16 7.28
C SER A 59 6.16 -2.34 5.77
N THR A 60 6.63 -1.36 4.99
CA THR A 60 6.66 -1.47 3.52
C THR A 60 7.62 -2.55 3.06
N GLU A 61 8.82 -2.62 3.62
CA GLU A 61 9.82 -3.65 3.28
C GLU A 61 9.29 -5.05 3.59
N ARG A 62 8.72 -5.23 4.78
CA ARG A 62 8.12 -6.51 5.18
C ARG A 62 6.96 -6.92 4.27
N PHE A 63 6.00 -6.01 4.03
CA PHE A 63 4.82 -6.34 3.24
C PHE A 63 5.16 -6.56 1.77
N ARG A 64 6.13 -5.83 1.23
CA ARG A 64 6.68 -6.05 -0.10
C ARG A 64 7.25 -7.47 -0.25
N GLY A 65 8.02 -7.95 0.72
CA GLY A 65 8.52 -9.32 0.74
C GLY A 65 7.40 -10.36 0.75
N LEU A 66 6.36 -10.14 1.57
CA LEU A 66 5.19 -11.03 1.64
C LEU A 66 4.39 -11.03 0.32
N ALA A 67 4.17 -9.87 -0.29
CA ALA A 67 3.46 -9.74 -1.56
C ALA A 67 4.20 -10.45 -2.69
N ARG A 68 5.52 -10.31 -2.76
CA ARG A 68 6.37 -11.05 -3.71
C ARG A 68 6.28 -12.56 -3.51
N ALA A 69 6.42 -13.05 -2.28
CA ALA A 69 6.35 -14.48 -1.95
C ALA A 69 4.98 -15.07 -2.32
N ALA A 70 3.90 -14.31 -2.14
CA ALA A 70 2.55 -14.69 -2.51
C ALA A 70 2.23 -14.49 -4.00
N LYS A 71 3.16 -13.94 -4.80
CA LYS A 71 2.95 -13.58 -6.20
C LYS A 71 1.72 -12.70 -6.40
N ALA A 72 1.52 -11.74 -5.49
CA ALA A 72 0.39 -10.82 -5.56
C ALA A 72 0.44 -10.01 -6.86
N ASP A 73 -0.69 -9.91 -7.55
CA ASP A 73 -0.83 -9.29 -8.88
C ASP A 73 -1.99 -8.29 -8.96
N VAL A 74 -2.74 -8.14 -7.86
CA VAL A 74 -3.81 -7.16 -7.68
C VAL A 74 -3.43 -6.24 -6.52
N ILE A 75 -3.54 -4.90 -6.71
CA ILE A 75 -3.35 -3.94 -5.62
C ILE A 75 -4.68 -3.32 -5.22
N LEU A 76 -4.90 -3.26 -3.90
CA LEU A 76 -6.04 -2.59 -3.29
C LEU A 76 -5.55 -1.63 -2.20
N SER A 77 -6.27 -0.53 -2.03
CA SER A 77 -6.04 0.44 -0.98
C SER A 77 -7.35 0.86 -0.32
N ASN A 78 -7.25 1.44 0.88
CA ASN A 78 -8.36 2.04 1.59
C ASN A 78 -8.82 3.39 0.99
N HIS A 79 -8.08 3.93 0.02
CA HIS A 79 -8.43 5.13 -0.73
C HIS A 79 -8.33 4.89 -2.23
N THR A 80 -9.37 5.28 -2.96
CA THR A 80 -9.51 5.07 -4.42
C THR A 80 -8.44 5.78 -5.26
N ASP A 81 -7.81 6.81 -4.70
CA ASP A 81 -6.73 7.53 -5.37
C ASP A 81 -5.41 6.73 -5.39
N PHE A 82 -5.20 5.86 -4.40
CA PHE A 82 -3.94 5.12 -4.27
C PHE A 82 -3.92 3.80 -5.05
N ASP A 83 -5.07 3.21 -5.35
CA ASP A 83 -5.15 1.98 -6.14
C ASP A 83 -5.73 2.20 -7.54
N GLY A 84 -6.14 3.44 -7.87
CA GLY A 84 -6.72 3.80 -9.15
C GLY A 84 -8.17 3.34 -9.32
N SER A 85 -8.89 3.02 -8.24
CA SER A 85 -10.27 2.52 -8.29
C SER A 85 -11.23 3.48 -9.00
N LYS A 86 -11.00 4.80 -8.97
CA LYS A 86 -11.81 5.77 -9.73
C LYS A 86 -11.82 5.53 -11.24
N VAL A 87 -10.75 4.94 -11.78
CA VAL A 87 -10.64 4.56 -13.20
C VAL A 87 -11.00 3.10 -13.39
N LYS A 88 -10.55 2.23 -12.49
CA LYS A 88 -10.71 0.77 -12.61
C LYS A 88 -12.15 0.32 -12.46
N LEU A 89 -12.94 0.94 -11.57
CA LEU A 89 -14.35 0.56 -11.38
C LEU A 89 -15.22 0.83 -12.61
N PRO A 90 -15.17 2.02 -13.26
CA PRO A 90 -15.87 2.23 -14.52
C PRO A 90 -15.40 1.27 -15.63
N ALA A 91 -14.09 1.02 -15.74
CA ALA A 91 -13.54 0.09 -16.71
C ALA A 91 -14.01 -1.35 -16.46
N LEU A 92 -14.17 -1.74 -15.20
CA LEU A 92 -14.72 -3.05 -14.85
C LEU A 92 -16.21 -3.18 -15.25
N ALA A 93 -17.00 -2.12 -15.04
CA ALA A 93 -18.43 -2.12 -15.37
C ALA A 93 -18.69 -2.26 -16.88
N THR A 94 -17.77 -1.81 -17.72
CA THR A 94 -17.88 -1.89 -19.20
C THR A 94 -16.96 -2.95 -19.82
N ARG A 95 -16.36 -3.81 -18.99
CA ARG A 95 -15.42 -4.84 -19.42
C ARG A 95 -16.07 -5.85 -20.35
N ALA A 96 -15.50 -6.01 -21.55
CA ALA A 96 -15.94 -7.07 -22.48
C ALA A 96 -15.59 -8.47 -21.94
N PRO A 97 -16.38 -9.51 -22.28
CA PRO A 97 -16.05 -10.89 -21.95
C PRO A 97 -14.63 -11.26 -22.41
N GLY A 98 -13.82 -11.83 -21.52
CA GLY A 98 -12.44 -12.25 -21.82
C GLY A 98 -11.39 -11.13 -21.83
N ALA A 99 -11.79 -9.86 -21.70
CA ALA A 99 -10.82 -8.77 -21.58
C ALA A 99 -10.05 -8.85 -20.25
N PRO A 100 -8.81 -8.31 -20.17
CA PRO A 100 -8.04 -8.28 -18.93
C PRO A 100 -8.79 -7.58 -17.80
N HIS A 101 -8.67 -8.09 -16.57
CA HIS A 101 -9.31 -7.49 -15.42
C HIS A 101 -8.55 -6.22 -15.01
N PRO A 102 -9.20 -5.04 -14.89
CA PRO A 102 -8.50 -3.76 -14.68
C PRO A 102 -7.75 -3.66 -13.35
N TYR A 103 -8.07 -4.49 -12.36
CA TYR A 103 -7.36 -4.57 -11.08
C TYR A 103 -6.15 -5.52 -11.11
N VAL A 104 -6.00 -6.37 -12.12
CA VAL A 104 -4.82 -7.22 -12.29
C VAL A 104 -3.73 -6.39 -12.95
N VAL A 105 -2.83 -5.88 -12.13
CA VAL A 105 -1.76 -4.95 -12.55
C VAL A 105 -0.39 -5.62 -12.67
N GLY A 106 -0.31 -6.88 -12.24
CA GLY A 106 0.92 -7.67 -12.24
C GLY A 106 1.82 -7.41 -11.02
N ALA A 107 2.63 -8.42 -10.69
CA ALA A 107 3.48 -8.42 -9.49
C ALA A 107 4.51 -7.28 -9.49
N ASP A 108 5.07 -6.95 -10.66
CA ASP A 108 6.05 -5.86 -10.78
C ASP A 108 5.45 -4.49 -10.43
N SER A 109 4.16 -4.27 -10.74
CA SER A 109 3.48 -3.01 -10.39
C SER A 109 3.29 -2.88 -8.89
N ILE A 110 2.98 -3.98 -8.20
CA ILE A 110 2.86 -4.02 -6.75
C ILE A 110 4.22 -3.78 -6.09
N ASP A 111 5.25 -4.41 -6.61
CA ASP A 111 6.61 -4.23 -6.11
C ASP A 111 7.08 -2.78 -6.25
N ARG A 112 6.86 -2.16 -7.41
CA ARG A 112 7.16 -0.74 -7.63
C ARG A 112 6.37 0.18 -6.70
N TYR A 113 5.07 -0.09 -6.51
CA TYR A 113 4.23 0.70 -5.62
C TYR A 113 4.77 0.72 -4.18
N LEU A 114 5.07 -0.45 -3.63
CA LEU A 114 5.60 -0.58 -2.27
C LEU A 114 7.04 -0.04 -2.17
N THR A 115 7.84 -0.16 -3.23
CA THR A 115 9.16 0.46 -3.30
C THR A 115 9.04 1.99 -3.21
N VAL A 116 8.18 2.60 -4.02
CA VAL A 116 7.98 4.07 -4.00
C VAL A 116 7.49 4.53 -2.63
N ALA A 117 6.52 3.83 -2.04
CA ALA A 117 6.04 4.15 -0.69
C ALA A 117 7.17 4.12 0.35
N GLY A 118 8.02 3.10 0.32
CA GLY A 118 9.17 2.97 1.21
C GLY A 118 10.24 4.04 0.97
N GLU A 119 10.60 4.31 -0.29
CA GLU A 119 11.61 5.32 -0.63
C GLU A 119 11.15 6.74 -0.31
N CYS A 120 9.87 7.06 -0.50
CA CYS A 120 9.28 8.32 -0.03
C CYS A 120 9.39 8.47 1.49
N ALA A 121 9.15 7.38 2.23
CA ALA A 121 9.32 7.40 3.68
C ALA A 121 10.80 7.59 4.10
N LYS A 122 11.74 6.94 3.43
CA LYS A 122 13.18 7.12 3.65
C LYS A 122 13.61 8.57 3.39
N ALA A 123 13.14 9.16 2.29
CA ALA A 123 13.40 10.56 1.98
C ALA A 123 12.81 11.52 3.02
N GLY A 124 11.59 11.25 3.48
CA GLY A 124 10.95 12.01 4.57
C GLY A 124 11.73 11.91 5.89
N ARG A 125 12.20 10.70 6.23
CA ARG A 125 13.02 10.46 7.41
C ARG A 125 14.33 11.24 7.41
N LEU A 126 14.98 11.38 6.26
CA LEU A 126 16.21 12.18 6.13
C LEU A 126 15.97 13.68 6.34
N ARG A 127 14.75 14.16 6.07
CA ARG A 127 14.36 15.57 6.30
C ARG A 127 13.83 15.83 7.70
N ALA A 128 13.44 14.77 8.43
CA ALA A 128 12.99 14.90 9.81
C ALA A 128 14.18 15.30 10.69
N VAL A 129 14.14 16.53 11.15
CA VAL A 129 15.15 17.07 12.09
C VAL A 129 15.02 16.29 13.40
N ASN A 130 16.16 15.92 13.97
CA ASN A 130 16.25 15.20 15.24
C ASN A 130 15.66 16.01 16.39
#